data_a0e8e979bd2bfb849c30b24f45c66343
#
_entry.id   a0e8e979bd2bfb849c30b24f45c66343
#
_cell.length_a   1.000
_cell.length_b   1.000
_cell.length_c   1.000
_cell.angle_alpha   90.00
_cell.angle_beta   90.00
_cell.angle_gamma   90.00
#
_symmetry.space_group_name_H-M   'P 1'
#
loop_
_entity.id
_entity.type
_entity.pdbx_description
1 polymer ?
#
loop_
_entity_poly.entity_id
_entity_poly.type
_entity_poly.pdbx_seq_one_letter_code
_entity_poly.pdbx_strand_id
1 'polypeptide(L)'
;MDAGYISPSDPLNESFLKEQKQMDYRNPFEFYAVLQKFGVPNRNGRVYPEKILKREADRYKTAIKKGLSTSELNHPESSLIDLDRVAHLITDIWWDGHILMGKLKLLTSPGFHESGIVSTKGDIAANLMRQGVTMGVSSRGVGSLAKKGEQNEVQDDFELICFDLVSS
;
A
#
# COMPACT_ATOMS: atom_id res chain seq x y z
N MET A 1 -12.36 2.64 -3.31
CA MET A 1 -11.19 2.05 -2.64
C MET A 1 -10.86 2.81 -1.38
N ASP A 2 -10.29 2.13 -0.43
CA ASP A 2 -10.18 2.65 0.92
C ASP A 2 -8.72 2.90 1.26
N ALA A 3 -8.43 4.07 1.84
CA ALA A 3 -7.08 4.52 2.07
C ALA A 3 -6.64 4.32 3.53
N GLY A 4 -5.50 3.70 3.72
CA GLY A 4 -4.63 3.91 4.86
C GLY A 4 -3.63 5.02 4.52
N TYR A 5 -2.78 5.40 5.44
CA TYR A 5 -1.82 6.48 5.23
C TYR A 5 -0.41 6.06 5.58
N ILE A 6 0.55 6.55 4.78
CA ILE A 6 1.97 6.55 5.12
C ILE A 6 2.34 7.99 5.41
N SER A 7 2.53 8.31 6.68
CA SER A 7 2.95 9.66 7.09
C SER A 7 4.43 9.67 7.43
N PRO A 8 5.21 10.62 6.91
CA PRO A 8 6.60 10.80 7.31
C PRO A 8 6.77 11.10 8.80
N SER A 9 5.75 11.64 9.45
CA SER A 9 5.77 11.94 10.88
C SER A 9 5.25 10.79 11.76
N ASP A 10 4.78 9.69 11.17
CA ASP A 10 4.41 8.51 11.93
C ASP A 10 5.64 7.93 12.63
N PRO A 11 5.57 7.64 13.95
CA PRO A 11 6.73 7.11 14.69
C PRO A 11 7.35 5.87 14.08
N LEU A 12 6.56 5.01 13.43
CA LEU A 12 7.08 3.81 12.74
C LEU A 12 7.96 4.18 11.53
N ASN A 13 7.62 5.26 10.84
CA ASN A 13 8.33 5.69 9.64
C ASN A 13 9.39 6.75 9.93
N GLU A 14 9.21 7.57 10.97
CA GLU A 14 10.12 8.67 11.32
C GLU A 14 11.55 8.18 11.59
N SER A 15 11.68 7.13 12.38
CA SER A 15 12.98 6.52 12.68
C SER A 15 13.66 6.02 11.40
N PHE A 16 12.91 5.35 10.55
CA PHE A 16 13.39 4.85 9.26
C PHE A 16 13.85 5.99 8.35
N LEU A 17 13.09 7.08 8.26
CA LEU A 17 13.46 8.25 7.46
C LEU A 17 14.69 8.96 7.99
N LYS A 18 14.88 9.00 9.31
CA LYS A 18 16.12 9.50 9.93
C LYS A 18 17.33 8.67 9.52
N GLU A 19 17.20 7.35 9.58
CA GLU A 19 18.27 6.44 9.14
C GLU A 19 18.58 6.65 7.66
N GLN A 20 17.57 6.79 6.81
CA GLN A 20 17.75 7.02 5.38
C GLN A 20 18.48 8.33 5.05
N LYS A 21 18.33 9.36 5.88
CA LYS A 21 19.07 10.62 5.71
C LYS A 21 20.56 10.49 6.03
N GLN A 22 20.92 9.50 6.85
CA GLN A 22 22.29 9.24 7.27
C GLN A 22 22.97 8.15 6.45
N MET A 23 22.17 7.33 5.75
CA MET A 23 22.64 6.18 4.98
C MET A 23 22.91 6.56 3.53
N ASP A 24 23.84 5.81 2.91
CA ASP A 24 24.03 5.82 1.47
C ASP A 24 22.71 5.52 0.76
N TYR A 25 22.42 6.20 -0.35
CA TYR A 25 21.24 6.00 -1.17
C TYR A 25 21.00 4.57 -1.66
N ARG A 26 21.92 3.65 -1.41
CA ARG A 26 21.83 2.24 -1.81
C ARG A 26 20.89 1.42 -0.97
N ASN A 27 20.43 1.94 0.16
CA ASN A 27 19.48 1.22 1.01
C ASN A 27 18.06 1.37 0.47
N PRO A 28 17.28 0.29 0.45
CA PRO A 28 15.92 0.34 -0.05
C PRO A 28 15.04 1.24 0.82
N PHE A 29 14.13 1.96 0.19
CA PHE A 29 13.10 2.71 0.90
C PHE A 29 11.99 1.75 1.31
N GLU A 30 11.87 1.50 2.61
CA GLU A 30 10.85 0.63 3.18
C GLU A 30 10.02 1.40 4.21
N PHE A 31 8.71 1.18 4.20
CA PHE A 31 7.76 1.88 5.07
C PHE A 31 6.71 0.92 5.62
N TYR A 32 6.23 1.21 6.83
CA TYR A 32 5.08 0.54 7.42
C TYR A 32 3.80 1.32 7.12
N ALA A 33 2.71 0.61 6.86
CA ALA A 33 1.43 1.23 6.57
C ALA A 33 0.27 0.39 7.09
N VAL A 34 -0.84 1.06 7.39
CA VAL A 34 -2.14 0.42 7.53
C VAL A 34 -2.68 0.16 6.14
N LEU A 35 -2.95 -1.10 5.81
CA LEU A 35 -3.43 -1.49 4.49
C LEU A 35 -4.95 -1.53 4.40
N GLN A 36 -5.61 -2.08 5.40
CA GLN A 36 -7.06 -2.21 5.46
C GLN A 36 -7.49 -2.58 6.88
N LYS A 37 -8.80 -2.51 7.16
CA LYS A 37 -9.40 -2.91 8.44
C LYS A 37 -10.63 -3.75 8.17
N PHE A 38 -10.91 -4.73 9.02
CA PHE A 38 -12.17 -5.46 8.93
C PHE A 38 -13.16 -5.04 10.02
N GLY A 39 -14.46 -5.26 9.76
CA GLY A 39 -15.53 -5.12 10.75
C GLY A 39 -15.90 -3.70 11.14
N VAL A 40 -15.24 -2.69 10.59
CA VAL A 40 -15.54 -1.27 10.87
C VAL A 40 -15.73 -0.53 9.54
N PRO A 41 -16.66 0.43 9.48
CA PRO A 41 -16.83 1.22 8.26
C PRO A 41 -15.64 2.17 8.07
N ASN A 42 -15.20 2.29 6.81
CA ASN A 42 -14.19 3.26 6.43
C ASN A 42 -14.84 4.60 6.02
N ARG A 43 -14.03 5.52 5.48
CA ARG A 43 -14.50 6.85 5.06
C ARG A 43 -15.60 6.80 3.99
N ASN A 44 -15.63 5.73 3.19
CA ASN A 44 -16.62 5.55 2.12
C ASN A 44 -17.87 4.78 2.62
N GLY A 45 -17.97 4.52 3.92
CA GLY A 45 -19.06 3.73 4.48
C GLY A 45 -19.00 2.25 4.13
N ARG A 46 -17.84 1.76 3.70
CA ARG A 46 -17.63 0.37 3.29
C ARG A 46 -17.08 -0.45 4.44
N VAL A 47 -17.66 -1.65 4.62
CA VAL A 47 -17.24 -2.60 5.65
C VAL A 47 -16.69 -3.85 4.98
N TYR A 48 -15.51 -4.28 5.40
CA TYR A 48 -14.90 -5.55 4.98
C TYR A 48 -15.15 -6.59 6.07
N PRO A 49 -15.92 -7.63 5.80
CA PRO A 49 -16.11 -8.72 6.78
C PRO A 49 -14.77 -9.40 7.10
N GLU A 50 -14.59 -9.76 8.36
CA GLU A 50 -13.35 -10.41 8.83
C GLU A 50 -12.97 -11.63 8.00
N LYS A 51 -13.93 -12.53 7.77
CA LYS A 51 -13.70 -13.76 7.03
C LYS A 51 -13.20 -13.50 5.61
N ILE A 52 -13.78 -12.52 4.93
CA ILE A 52 -13.43 -12.18 3.55
C ILE A 52 -12.04 -11.53 3.50
N LEU A 53 -11.79 -10.55 4.35
CA LEU A 53 -10.50 -9.84 4.34
C LEU A 53 -9.36 -10.77 4.76
N LYS A 54 -9.57 -11.64 5.74
CA LYS A 54 -8.55 -12.64 6.14
C LYS A 54 -8.25 -13.63 5.04
N ARG A 55 -9.28 -14.10 4.34
CA ARG A 55 -9.10 -14.98 3.18
C ARG A 55 -8.24 -14.30 2.11
N GLU A 56 -8.54 -13.06 1.78
CA GLU A 56 -7.81 -12.32 0.74
C GLU A 56 -6.40 -11.94 1.19
N ALA A 57 -6.20 -11.64 2.47
CA ALA A 57 -4.86 -11.43 3.02
C ALA A 57 -4.00 -12.69 2.91
N ASP A 58 -4.56 -13.87 3.18
CA ASP A 58 -3.84 -15.14 3.03
C ASP A 58 -3.46 -15.41 1.57
N ARG A 59 -4.33 -15.13 0.62
CA ARG A 59 -4.02 -15.20 -0.81
C ARG A 59 -2.89 -14.23 -1.16
N TYR A 60 -2.93 -13.03 -0.63
CA TYR A 60 -1.92 -12.00 -0.90
C TYR A 60 -0.56 -12.37 -0.32
N LYS A 61 -0.51 -13.05 0.82
CA LYS A 61 0.75 -13.60 1.35
C LYS A 61 1.43 -14.55 0.37
N THR A 62 0.65 -15.34 -0.35
CA THR A 62 1.17 -16.20 -1.41
C THR A 62 1.75 -15.37 -2.56
N ALA A 63 1.08 -14.30 -2.96
CA ALA A 63 1.59 -13.37 -3.97
C ALA A 63 2.91 -12.72 -3.54
N ILE A 64 3.03 -12.32 -2.28
CA ILE A 64 4.28 -11.77 -1.72
C ILE A 64 5.42 -12.78 -1.86
N LYS A 65 5.19 -14.02 -1.48
CA LYS A 65 6.22 -15.08 -1.56
C LYS A 65 6.69 -15.34 -2.99
N LYS A 66 5.81 -15.15 -3.96
CA LYS A 66 6.11 -15.36 -5.38
C LYS A 66 6.69 -14.13 -6.09
N GLY A 67 6.86 -13.01 -5.39
CA GLY A 67 7.33 -11.76 -5.99
C GLY A 67 6.28 -11.09 -6.88
N LEU A 68 5.00 -11.34 -6.64
CA LEU A 68 3.88 -10.83 -7.44
C LEU A 68 3.13 -9.69 -6.76
N SER A 69 3.63 -9.17 -5.64
CA SER A 69 2.96 -8.15 -4.83
C SER A 69 3.27 -6.72 -5.26
N THR A 70 3.35 -6.50 -6.57
CA THR A 70 3.55 -5.16 -7.14
C THR A 70 2.29 -4.32 -7.03
N SER A 71 2.47 -3.03 -6.84
CA SER A 71 1.39 -2.05 -6.79
C SER A 71 1.82 -0.76 -7.48
N GLU A 72 0.86 0.11 -7.76
CA GLU A 72 1.07 1.27 -8.62
C GLU A 72 1.02 2.58 -7.86
N LEU A 73 1.59 3.61 -8.48
CA LEU A 73 1.43 5.00 -8.06
C LEU A 73 0.14 5.54 -8.69
N ASN A 74 -0.76 6.02 -7.85
CA ASN A 74 -2.15 6.36 -8.16
C ASN A 74 -3.03 5.14 -8.49
N HIS A 75 -4.35 5.36 -8.48
CA HIS A 75 -5.33 4.35 -8.79
C HIS A 75 -5.73 4.39 -10.26
N PRO A 76 -5.39 3.39 -11.07
CA PRO A 76 -6.06 3.19 -12.34
C PRO A 76 -7.42 2.51 -12.13
N GLU A 77 -8.36 2.76 -13.01
CA GLU A 77 -9.62 2.02 -13.07
C GLU A 77 -9.41 0.70 -13.82
N SER A 78 -8.59 -0.18 -13.24
CA SER A 78 -8.23 -1.45 -13.86
C SER A 78 -8.08 -2.54 -12.80
N SER A 79 -8.44 -3.76 -13.18
CA SER A 79 -8.18 -4.95 -12.38
C SER A 79 -6.80 -5.56 -12.65
N LEU A 80 -6.07 -5.00 -13.61
CA LEU A 80 -4.73 -5.48 -13.99
C LEU A 80 -3.65 -4.52 -13.51
N ILE A 81 -2.50 -5.07 -13.16
CA ILE A 81 -1.31 -4.29 -12.83
C ILE A 81 -0.59 -3.91 -14.12
N ASP A 82 -0.34 -2.62 -14.30
CA ASP A 82 0.46 -2.09 -15.39
C ASP A 82 1.92 -1.95 -14.91
N LEU A 83 2.81 -2.76 -15.46
CA LEU A 83 4.21 -2.77 -15.04
C LEU A 83 4.93 -1.44 -15.30
N ASP A 84 4.48 -0.63 -16.25
CA ASP A 84 5.03 0.71 -16.48
C ASP A 84 4.67 1.69 -15.36
N ARG A 85 3.70 1.36 -14.53
CA ARG A 85 3.21 2.20 -13.44
C ARG A 85 3.59 1.69 -12.06
N VAL A 86 4.23 0.53 -11.97
CA VAL A 86 4.61 -0.08 -10.69
C VAL A 86 5.58 0.82 -9.94
N ALA A 87 5.25 1.12 -8.68
CA ALA A 87 6.05 1.98 -7.81
C ALA A 87 6.69 1.22 -6.65
N HIS A 88 6.08 0.14 -6.19
CA HIS A 88 6.48 -0.53 -4.97
C HIS A 88 6.03 -1.98 -4.93
N LEU A 89 6.64 -2.71 -3.98
CA LEU A 89 6.24 -4.05 -3.56
C LEU A 89 5.68 -3.98 -2.15
N ILE A 90 4.70 -4.81 -1.88
CA ILE A 90 4.37 -5.17 -0.50
C ILE A 90 5.26 -6.36 -0.14
N THR A 91 6.08 -6.21 0.89
CA THR A 91 7.08 -7.23 1.25
C THR A 91 6.64 -8.09 2.42
N ASP A 92 5.73 -7.59 3.24
CA ASP A 92 5.17 -8.33 4.37
C ASP A 92 3.80 -7.77 4.75
N ILE A 93 2.94 -8.62 5.28
CA ILE A 93 1.65 -8.23 5.88
C ILE A 93 1.41 -9.03 7.15
N TRP A 94 0.76 -8.41 8.12
CA TRP A 94 0.40 -9.04 9.39
C TRP A 94 -0.81 -8.36 10.01
N TRP A 95 -1.42 -9.01 10.98
CA TRP A 95 -2.58 -8.49 11.67
C TRP A 95 -2.18 -7.84 13.00
N ASP A 96 -2.76 -6.67 13.24
CA ASP A 96 -2.77 -6.02 14.54
C ASP A 96 -4.24 -5.81 14.92
N GLY A 97 -4.80 -6.78 15.66
CA GLY A 97 -6.23 -6.82 15.92
C GLY A 97 -7.03 -6.91 14.62
N HIS A 98 -7.90 -5.92 14.38
CA HIS A 98 -8.72 -5.83 13.16
C HIS A 98 -8.01 -5.10 12.02
N ILE A 99 -6.78 -4.67 12.22
CA ILE A 99 -6.01 -3.87 11.28
C ILE A 99 -5.03 -4.76 10.52
N LEU A 100 -5.08 -4.72 9.21
CA LEU A 100 -4.08 -5.33 8.35
C LEU A 100 -2.95 -4.32 8.14
N MET A 101 -1.79 -4.65 8.69
CA MET A 101 -0.56 -3.87 8.55
C MET A 101 0.28 -4.43 7.42
N GLY A 102 1.07 -3.58 6.80
CA GLY A 102 2.01 -4.00 5.78
C GLY A 102 3.30 -3.25 5.80
N LYS A 103 4.28 -3.83 5.13
CA LYS A 103 5.58 -3.22 4.86
C LYS A 103 5.73 -3.07 3.36
N LEU A 104 6.08 -1.87 2.90
CA LEU A 104 6.23 -1.51 1.50
C LEU A 104 7.69 -1.23 1.20
N LYS A 105 8.14 -1.69 0.04
CA LYS A 105 9.45 -1.35 -0.50
C LYS A 105 9.28 -0.57 -1.78
N LEU A 106 9.75 0.68 -1.82
CA LEU A 106 9.74 1.47 -3.04
C LEU A 106 10.79 0.95 -4.03
N LEU A 107 10.39 0.81 -5.29
CA LEU A 107 11.27 0.32 -6.34
C LEU A 107 12.01 1.50 -6.97
N THR A 108 13.10 1.87 -6.34
CA THR A 108 13.96 2.98 -6.75
C THR A 108 15.06 2.53 -7.72
N SER A 109 15.57 3.47 -8.51
CA SER A 109 16.60 3.21 -9.51
C SER A 109 18.02 3.49 -8.99
N PRO A 110 19.05 2.90 -9.61
CA PRO A 110 20.43 3.23 -9.27
C PRO A 110 20.77 4.72 -9.46
N GLY A 111 20.26 5.35 -10.51
CA GLY A 111 20.49 6.78 -10.74
C GLY A 111 19.91 7.68 -9.67
N PHE A 112 18.77 7.28 -9.08
CA PHE A 112 18.19 7.96 -7.94
C PHE A 112 19.11 7.86 -6.70
N HIS A 113 19.60 6.65 -6.44
CA HIS A 113 20.50 6.40 -5.30
C HIS A 113 21.83 7.11 -5.43
N GLU A 114 22.41 7.16 -6.61
CA GLU A 114 23.74 7.72 -6.85
C GLU A 114 23.74 9.24 -7.04
N SER A 115 22.71 9.77 -7.70
CA SER A 115 22.72 11.16 -8.16
C SER A 115 21.40 11.90 -7.94
N GLY A 116 20.40 11.26 -7.31
CA GLY A 116 19.09 11.86 -7.09
C GLY A 116 18.25 11.99 -8.35
N ILE A 117 18.59 11.27 -9.41
CA ILE A 117 17.84 11.32 -10.67
C ILE A 117 16.56 10.50 -10.55
N VAL A 118 15.42 11.14 -10.76
CA VAL A 118 14.09 10.52 -10.72
C VAL A 118 13.76 9.96 -12.09
N SER A 119 13.65 8.63 -12.21
CA SER A 119 13.35 7.96 -13.48
C SER A 119 12.23 6.92 -13.38
N THR A 120 12.00 6.35 -12.19
CA THR A 120 10.96 5.34 -11.97
C THR A 120 9.82 5.91 -11.14
N LYS A 121 8.68 5.22 -11.10
CA LYS A 121 7.56 5.60 -10.23
C LYS A 121 7.94 5.47 -8.75
N GLY A 122 8.78 4.49 -8.41
CA GLY A 122 9.34 4.36 -7.06
C GLY A 122 10.23 5.55 -6.70
N ASP A 123 11.02 6.06 -7.63
CA ASP A 123 11.83 7.27 -7.42
C ASP A 123 10.95 8.49 -7.14
N ILE A 124 9.84 8.64 -7.88
CA ILE A 124 8.89 9.73 -7.65
C ILE A 124 8.35 9.66 -6.22
N ALA A 125 7.89 8.50 -5.80
CA ALA A 125 7.34 8.31 -4.45
C ALA A 125 8.42 8.59 -3.38
N ALA A 126 9.62 8.05 -3.55
CA ALA A 126 10.73 8.25 -2.62
C ALA A 126 11.10 9.73 -2.50
N ASN A 127 11.18 10.45 -3.60
CA ASN A 127 11.49 11.88 -3.61
C ASN A 127 10.42 12.70 -2.88
N LEU A 128 9.14 12.40 -3.12
CA LEU A 128 8.04 13.09 -2.44
C LEU A 128 8.09 12.84 -0.93
N MET A 129 8.30 11.61 -0.51
CA MET A 129 8.36 11.28 0.92
C MET A 129 9.57 11.92 1.60
N ARG A 130 10.71 12.02 0.95
CA ARG A 130 11.89 12.73 1.47
C ARG A 130 11.60 14.20 1.72
N GLN A 131 10.75 14.79 0.91
CA GLN A 131 10.35 16.19 1.05
C GLN A 131 9.19 16.39 2.03
N GLY A 132 8.77 15.34 2.72
CA GLY A 132 7.74 15.41 3.77
C GLY A 132 6.31 15.24 3.26
N VAL A 133 6.12 14.79 2.02
CA VAL A 133 4.78 14.55 1.49
C VAL A 133 4.18 13.30 2.13
N THR A 134 2.97 13.42 2.65
CA THR A 134 2.19 12.29 3.16
C THR A 134 1.42 11.65 2.02
N MET A 135 1.55 10.33 1.88
CA MET A 135 0.81 9.55 0.89
C MET A 135 -0.16 8.61 1.58
N GLY A 136 -1.25 8.28 0.88
CA GLY A 136 -2.16 7.24 1.30
C GLY A 136 -1.79 5.90 0.71
N VAL A 137 -2.25 4.83 1.36
CA VAL A 137 -2.26 3.48 0.79
C VAL A 137 -3.70 3.07 0.64
N SER A 138 -4.06 2.65 -0.55
CA SER A 138 -5.45 2.29 -0.86
C SER A 138 -5.52 0.94 -1.53
N SER A 139 -6.32 0.04 -0.96
CA SER A 139 -6.54 -1.28 -1.55
C SER A 139 -7.32 -1.16 -2.86
N ARG A 140 -6.90 -1.94 -3.84
CA ARG A 140 -7.61 -2.11 -5.11
C ARG A 140 -8.09 -3.55 -5.20
N GLY A 141 -9.37 -3.70 -5.48
CA GLY A 141 -9.99 -5.00 -5.60
C GLY A 141 -11.26 -4.94 -6.43
N VAL A 142 -11.81 -6.09 -6.73
CA VAL A 142 -13.06 -6.24 -7.46
C VAL A 142 -14.02 -7.10 -6.67
N GLY A 143 -15.31 -6.78 -6.76
CA GLY A 143 -16.36 -7.51 -6.07
C GLY A 143 -17.61 -6.68 -5.95
N SER A 144 -18.67 -7.29 -5.44
CA SER A 144 -19.95 -6.63 -5.23
C SER A 144 -20.08 -6.09 -3.80
N LEU A 145 -21.00 -5.16 -3.63
CA LEU A 145 -21.35 -4.56 -2.35
C LEU A 145 -22.83 -4.81 -2.09
N ALA A 146 -23.19 -5.08 -0.83
CA ALA A 146 -24.57 -5.13 -0.38
C ALA A 146 -24.80 -4.00 0.61
N LYS A 147 -25.89 -3.28 0.43
CA LYS A 147 -26.26 -2.19 1.32
C LYS A 147 -26.84 -2.73 2.62
N LYS A 148 -26.27 -2.33 3.76
CA LYS A 148 -26.78 -2.65 5.09
C LYS A 148 -26.92 -1.35 5.89
N GLY A 149 -28.15 -0.79 5.89
CA GLY A 149 -28.38 0.54 6.47
C GLY A 149 -27.65 1.62 5.66
N GLU A 150 -26.81 2.41 6.31
CA GLU A 150 -25.96 3.42 5.66
C GLU A 150 -24.61 2.87 5.21
N GLN A 151 -24.33 1.61 5.49
CA GLN A 151 -23.07 0.95 5.18
C GLN A 151 -23.20 0.09 3.93
N ASN A 152 -22.08 -0.06 3.23
CA ASN A 152 -21.92 -0.99 2.12
C ASN A 152 -20.97 -2.11 2.56
N GLU A 153 -21.49 -3.34 2.60
CA GLU A 153 -20.72 -4.51 2.98
C GLU A 153 -20.10 -5.19 1.76
N VAL A 154 -18.79 -5.41 1.81
CA VAL A 154 -18.06 -6.18 0.80
C VAL A 154 -18.52 -7.63 0.83
N GLN A 155 -18.82 -8.20 -0.33
CA GLN A 155 -19.39 -9.53 -0.46
C GLN A 155 -18.34 -10.60 -0.73
N ASP A 156 -18.75 -11.86 -0.72
CA ASP A 156 -17.87 -13.03 -0.81
C ASP A 156 -17.11 -13.15 -2.14
N ASP A 157 -17.58 -12.46 -3.18
CA ASP A 157 -16.93 -12.41 -4.49
C ASP A 157 -15.72 -11.44 -4.54
N PHE A 158 -15.40 -10.79 -3.45
CA PHE A 158 -14.29 -9.83 -3.39
C PHE A 158 -12.96 -10.51 -3.65
N GLU A 159 -12.18 -9.91 -4.56
CA GLU A 159 -10.80 -10.29 -4.85
C GLU A 159 -9.88 -9.08 -4.68
N LEU A 160 -8.94 -9.19 -3.75
CA LEU A 160 -7.92 -8.17 -3.53
C LEU A 160 -6.87 -8.27 -4.64
N ILE A 161 -6.55 -7.13 -5.25
CA ILE A 161 -5.56 -7.04 -6.34
C ILE A 161 -4.23 -6.52 -5.82
N CYS A 162 -4.23 -5.36 -5.17
CA CYS A 162 -3.00 -4.70 -4.71
C CYS A 162 -3.31 -3.58 -3.71
N PHE A 163 -2.25 -2.89 -3.29
CA PHE A 163 -2.33 -1.71 -2.42
C PHE A 163 -1.55 -0.56 -3.06
N ASP A 164 -2.25 0.34 -3.72
CA ASP A 164 -1.64 1.46 -4.44
C ASP A 164 -1.25 2.61 -3.51
N LEU A 165 -0.26 3.41 -3.94
CA LEU A 165 0.08 4.67 -3.31
C LEU A 165 -0.73 5.79 -3.95
N VAL A 166 -1.42 6.57 -3.13
CA VAL A 166 -2.33 7.62 -3.58
C VAL A 166 -2.11 8.91 -2.81
N SER A 167 -2.66 10.00 -3.31
CA SER A 167 -2.52 11.31 -2.69
C SER A 167 -3.39 11.50 -1.42
N SER A 168 -4.17 10.53 -1.06
CA SER A 168 -5.02 10.42 0.14
C SER A 168 -6.46 10.03 -0.18
#